data_5ffe2b6e2d9da097c669cfacb8823e65
#
_entry.id   5ffe2b6e2d9da097c669cfacb8823e65
#
_cell.length_a   1.000
_cell.length_b   1.000
_cell.length_c   1.000
_cell.angle_alpha   90.00
_cell.angle_beta   90.00
_cell.angle_gamma   90.00
#
_symmetry.space_group_name_H-M   'P 1'
#
loop_
_entity.id
_entity.type
_entity.pdbx_description
1 polymer ?
#
loop_
_entity_poly.entity_id
_entity_poly.type
_entity_poly.pdbx_seq_one_letter_code
_entity_poly.pdbx_strand_id
1 'polypeptide(L)'
;AVADRPAPAAVAAAAPTSASAFNPEVSLILQGQYVNSKDIPNRSISGFWPNQLDNQRGFSINETELVIGGGIDPYWRGQAILAVQDDEVGVEEAWFQSLAIGHGVGLKGGRYRSGIGYLNEQHPHSWDFANAPLMYLAMFGPEASFREDGVQLKWLAPTPMFLEFGAEAGRGASYPGTDSNKNGVGAWAFHAHLGDDLGVANSWRAGFSYLRTAADNREAELYDINGVPAQATFNGNTDTWLADFVWKWSPDGNPKYQNFKFQSEYFWRRDKGDLSCTGLGTACDPLAAGDAVSGNYNTRQRGWYA
;
A
#
# COMPACT_ATOMS: atom_id res chain seq x y z
N ALA A 1 -15.58 33.49 -30.09
CA ALA A 1 -14.15 33.71 -29.90
C ALA A 1 -13.74 32.92 -28.66
N VAL A 2 -13.20 31.72 -28.88
CA VAL A 2 -12.66 30.88 -27.83
C VAL A 2 -11.34 31.52 -27.43
N ALA A 3 -11.27 32.04 -26.22
CA ALA A 3 -10.01 32.54 -25.64
C ALA A 3 -9.06 31.37 -25.45
N ASP A 4 -7.90 31.48 -26.03
CA ASP A 4 -6.77 30.60 -25.91
C ASP A 4 -6.39 30.50 -24.42
N ARG A 5 -6.65 29.36 -23.79
CA ARG A 5 -6.31 29.13 -22.41
C ARG A 5 -4.87 28.61 -22.39
N PRO A 6 -3.93 29.31 -21.75
CA PRO A 6 -2.59 28.76 -21.65
C PRO A 6 -2.65 27.41 -20.90
N ALA A 7 -2.03 26.40 -21.47
CA ALA A 7 -1.80 25.13 -20.80
C ALA A 7 -1.21 25.38 -19.42
N PRO A 8 -1.56 24.60 -18.37
CA PRO A 8 -0.91 24.72 -17.08
C PRO A 8 0.59 24.63 -17.33
N ALA A 9 1.29 25.69 -16.95
CA ALA A 9 2.74 25.73 -17.05
C ALA A 9 3.23 24.53 -16.25
N ALA A 10 3.84 23.56 -16.96
CA ALA A 10 4.68 22.59 -16.30
C ALA A 10 5.61 23.41 -15.41
N VAL A 11 5.55 23.21 -14.10
CA VAL A 11 6.52 23.75 -13.17
C VAL A 11 7.84 23.15 -13.64
N ALA A 12 8.56 23.89 -14.47
CA ALA A 12 9.91 23.53 -14.84
C ALA A 12 10.67 23.50 -13.53
N ALA A 13 11.03 22.32 -13.08
CA ALA A 13 11.95 22.17 -11.99
C ALA A 13 13.17 22.99 -12.39
N ALA A 14 13.44 24.07 -11.62
CA ALA A 14 14.60 24.91 -11.87
C ALA A 14 15.81 24.00 -11.91
N ALA A 15 16.54 24.01 -13.02
CA ALA A 15 17.77 23.23 -13.12
C ALA A 15 18.66 23.65 -11.96
N PRO A 16 19.11 22.72 -11.10
CA PRO A 16 19.92 23.07 -9.95
C PRO A 16 21.19 23.74 -10.44
N THR A 17 21.45 24.95 -9.98
CA THR A 17 22.78 25.56 -10.13
C THR A 17 23.75 24.69 -9.34
N SER A 18 24.98 24.53 -9.81
CA SER A 18 25.98 23.59 -9.31
C SER A 18 26.24 23.59 -7.79
N ALA A 19 25.81 24.62 -7.07
CA ALA A 19 25.86 24.72 -5.60
C ALA A 19 24.65 24.10 -4.89
N SER A 20 23.51 23.88 -5.58
CA SER A 20 22.29 23.29 -4.99
C SER A 20 22.11 21.81 -5.31
N ALA A 21 22.97 21.25 -6.17
CA ALA A 21 22.88 19.83 -6.58
C ALA A 21 23.06 18.83 -5.41
N PHE A 22 23.65 19.26 -4.30
CA PHE A 22 23.88 18.47 -3.08
C PHE A 22 23.08 18.94 -1.87
N ASN A 23 22.10 19.83 -2.04
CA ASN A 23 21.27 20.27 -0.93
C ASN A 23 19.94 19.50 -0.95
N PRO A 24 19.81 18.40 -0.19
CA PRO A 24 18.60 17.60 -0.18
C PRO A 24 17.44 18.41 0.40
N GLU A 25 16.25 18.23 -0.13
CA GLU A 25 15.02 18.68 0.47
C GLU A 25 14.76 17.81 1.72
N VAL A 26 14.57 18.46 2.87
CA VAL A 26 14.27 17.79 4.13
C VAL A 26 12.92 18.25 4.62
N SER A 27 12.02 17.32 4.91
CA SER A 27 10.70 17.56 5.46
C SER A 27 10.48 16.71 6.70
N LEU A 28 9.80 17.24 7.69
CA LEU A 28 9.40 16.54 8.89
C LEU A 28 7.88 16.58 9.03
N ILE A 29 7.25 15.43 9.13
CA ILE A 29 5.83 15.26 9.36
C ILE A 29 5.66 14.73 10.78
N LEU A 30 4.94 15.48 11.62
CA LEU A 30 4.65 15.09 12.99
C LEU A 30 3.16 14.76 13.12
N GLN A 31 2.87 13.53 13.52
CA GLN A 31 1.50 13.08 13.73
C GLN A 31 1.35 12.45 15.12
N GLY A 32 0.41 12.95 15.89
CA GLY A 32 0.01 12.40 17.19
C GLY A 32 -1.46 12.06 17.19
N GLN A 33 -1.85 11.09 18.03
CA GLN A 33 -3.24 10.69 18.21
C GLN A 33 -3.61 10.51 19.66
N TYR A 34 -4.90 10.59 19.93
CA TYR A 34 -5.50 10.20 21.19
C TYR A 34 -6.64 9.22 20.93
N VAL A 35 -6.55 8.02 21.48
CA VAL A 35 -7.56 6.97 21.31
C VAL A 35 -8.26 6.71 22.63
N ASN A 36 -9.59 6.83 22.62
CA ASN A 36 -10.45 6.41 23.72
C ASN A 36 -11.31 5.23 23.28
N SER A 37 -10.94 4.04 23.64
CA SER A 37 -11.65 2.81 23.30
C SER A 37 -11.71 1.83 24.47
N LYS A 38 -12.61 0.85 24.38
CA LYS A 38 -12.63 -0.26 25.33
C LYS A 38 -11.40 -1.13 25.12
N ASP A 39 -10.87 -1.62 26.23
CA ASP A 39 -9.86 -2.68 26.21
C ASP A 39 -10.53 -4.00 25.83
N ILE A 40 -10.19 -4.51 24.67
CA ILE A 40 -10.69 -5.82 24.19
C ILE A 40 -9.42 -6.61 23.81
N PRO A 41 -8.86 -7.35 24.75
CA PRO A 41 -7.67 -8.15 24.48
C PRO A 41 -7.95 -9.22 23.43
N ASN A 42 -6.96 -9.53 22.61
CA ASN A 42 -6.99 -10.60 21.61
C ASN A 42 -8.16 -10.48 20.61
N ARG A 43 -8.43 -9.26 20.15
CA ARG A 43 -9.45 -9.04 19.14
C ARG A 43 -9.03 -9.71 17.82
N SER A 44 -9.69 -10.81 17.50
CA SER A 44 -9.50 -11.54 16.25
C SER A 44 -10.77 -11.44 15.40
N ILE A 45 -10.59 -11.10 14.14
CA ILE A 45 -11.66 -11.16 13.13
C ILE A 45 -11.16 -12.05 11.99
N SER A 46 -11.98 -13.01 11.56
CA SER A 46 -11.60 -13.92 10.47
C SER A 46 -11.16 -13.16 9.22
N GLY A 47 -10.01 -13.51 8.70
CA GLY A 47 -9.38 -12.84 7.56
C GLY A 47 -8.48 -11.67 7.92
N PHE A 48 -8.44 -11.23 9.17
CA PHE A 48 -7.55 -10.20 9.65
C PHE A 48 -6.30 -10.82 10.29
N TRP A 49 -5.21 -10.08 10.25
CA TRP A 49 -4.02 -10.45 11.00
C TRP A 49 -4.31 -10.33 12.50
N PRO A 50 -3.83 -11.25 13.34
CA PRO A 50 -3.96 -11.13 14.79
C PRO A 50 -3.44 -9.77 15.28
N ASN A 51 -4.13 -9.19 16.27
CA ASN A 51 -3.78 -7.92 16.93
C ASN A 51 -3.81 -6.65 16.05
N GLN A 52 -4.24 -6.72 14.80
CA GLN A 52 -4.34 -5.55 13.91
C GLN A 52 -5.38 -4.52 14.33
N LEU A 53 -6.34 -4.94 15.13
CA LEU A 53 -7.41 -4.07 15.64
C LEU A 53 -7.12 -3.55 17.04
N ASP A 54 -5.98 -3.91 17.62
CA ASP A 54 -5.56 -3.42 18.92
C ASP A 54 -4.96 -2.03 18.75
N ASN A 55 -5.73 -1.01 19.06
CA ASN A 55 -5.27 0.36 19.07
C ASN A 55 -4.60 0.68 20.40
N GLN A 56 -3.44 1.31 20.35
CA GLN A 56 -2.84 1.90 21.54
C GLN A 56 -3.79 2.97 22.10
N ARG A 57 -4.21 2.80 23.38
CA ARG A 57 -5.12 3.73 24.05
C ARG A 57 -4.37 4.89 24.68
N GLY A 58 -5.02 6.05 24.75
CA GLY A 58 -4.41 7.27 25.26
C GLY A 58 -3.66 8.06 24.19
N PHE A 59 -2.67 8.82 24.61
CA PHE A 59 -1.82 9.59 23.70
C PHE A 59 -0.71 8.70 23.13
N SER A 60 -0.50 8.81 21.83
CA SER A 60 0.60 8.14 21.12
C SER A 60 1.10 8.99 19.96
N ILE A 61 2.33 8.76 19.56
CA ILE A 61 2.87 9.20 18.28
C ILE A 61 2.41 8.16 17.28
N ASN A 62 1.57 8.56 16.33
CA ASN A 62 1.08 7.62 15.32
C ASN A 62 2.16 7.34 14.30
N GLU A 63 2.53 8.35 13.53
CA GLU A 63 3.55 8.24 12.51
C GLU A 63 4.28 9.58 12.40
N THR A 64 5.57 9.56 12.65
CA THR A 64 6.43 10.73 12.46
C THR A 64 7.41 10.39 11.37
N GLU A 65 7.38 11.14 10.28
CA GLU A 65 8.20 10.87 9.11
C GLU A 65 9.28 11.94 8.92
N LEU A 66 10.49 11.49 8.68
CA LEU A 66 11.58 12.30 8.16
C LEU A 66 11.78 11.95 6.68
N VAL A 67 11.46 12.89 5.80
CA VAL A 67 11.60 12.76 4.36
C VAL A 67 12.86 13.48 3.91
N ILE A 68 13.73 12.78 3.20
CA ILE A 68 14.94 13.31 2.59
C ILE A 68 14.88 12.99 1.10
N GLY A 69 14.90 14.00 0.25
CA GLY A 69 14.80 13.81 -1.20
C GLY A 69 15.66 14.80 -1.98
N GLY A 70 15.96 14.45 -3.23
CA GLY A 70 16.70 15.34 -4.10
C GLY A 70 17.08 14.71 -5.43
N GLY A 71 17.64 15.54 -6.33
CA GLY A 71 18.29 15.07 -7.55
C GLY A 71 19.60 14.38 -7.21
N ILE A 72 19.81 13.17 -7.72
CA ILE A 72 21.08 12.47 -7.65
C ILE A 72 22.00 13.03 -8.76
N ASP A 73 21.44 13.15 -9.94
CA ASP A 73 22.04 13.77 -11.11
C ASP A 73 20.92 14.29 -12.07
N PRO A 74 21.22 14.81 -13.26
CA PRO A 74 20.19 15.31 -14.18
C PRO A 74 19.19 14.24 -14.66
N TYR A 75 19.48 12.95 -14.47
CA TYR A 75 18.69 11.82 -14.97
C TYR A 75 17.94 11.07 -13.88
N TRP A 76 18.35 11.25 -12.61
CA TRP A 76 17.84 10.49 -11.49
C TRP A 76 17.51 11.36 -10.28
N ARG A 77 16.39 11.03 -9.64
CA ARG A 77 15.98 11.56 -8.34
C ARG A 77 15.95 10.42 -7.33
N GLY A 78 16.30 10.72 -6.08
CA GLY A 78 16.16 9.81 -4.95
C GLY A 78 15.32 10.38 -3.84
N GLN A 79 14.73 9.50 -3.02
CA GLN A 79 14.01 9.85 -1.80
C GLN A 79 14.17 8.73 -0.77
N ALA A 80 14.34 9.12 0.48
CA ALA A 80 14.25 8.24 1.64
C ALA A 80 13.22 8.80 2.61
N ILE A 81 12.38 7.93 3.15
CA ILE A 81 11.37 8.22 4.18
C ILE A 81 11.67 7.31 5.37
N LEU A 82 11.97 7.95 6.49
CA LEU A 82 12.22 7.29 7.77
C LEU A 82 11.03 7.55 8.67
N ALA A 83 10.34 6.48 9.06
CA ALA A 83 9.25 6.55 10.03
C ALA A 83 9.78 6.30 11.45
N VAL A 84 9.32 7.10 12.38
CA VAL A 84 9.58 6.95 13.81
C VAL A 84 8.26 6.60 14.47
N GLN A 85 8.19 5.42 15.06
CA GLN A 85 7.02 4.91 15.78
C GLN A 85 7.49 4.09 16.98
N ASP A 86 6.88 4.30 18.14
CA ASP A 86 7.12 3.52 19.37
C ASP A 86 8.60 3.32 19.73
N ASP A 87 9.41 4.40 19.64
CA ASP A 87 10.85 4.41 19.87
C ASP A 87 11.71 3.64 18.84
N GLU A 88 11.11 3.16 17.78
CA GLU A 88 11.82 2.52 16.66
C GLU A 88 11.90 3.46 15.44
N VAL A 89 12.99 3.33 14.70
CA VAL A 89 13.19 4.04 13.42
C VAL A 89 13.24 3.01 12.30
N GLY A 90 12.26 3.06 11.42
CA GLY A 90 12.18 2.20 10.25
C GLY A 90 12.40 2.96 8.93
N VAL A 91 12.92 2.27 7.93
CA VAL A 91 12.93 2.78 6.55
C VAL A 91 11.61 2.41 5.90
N GLU A 92 10.74 3.40 5.69
CA GLU A 92 9.47 3.18 5.05
C GLU A 92 9.59 3.13 3.53
N GLU A 93 10.29 4.12 2.96
CA GLU A 93 10.66 4.13 1.55
C GLU A 93 12.12 4.55 1.36
N ALA A 94 12.79 3.98 0.38
CA ALA A 94 14.12 4.38 -0.07
C ALA A 94 14.27 3.98 -1.53
N TRP A 95 14.12 4.94 -2.43
CA TRP A 95 14.07 4.65 -3.86
C TRP A 95 14.78 5.72 -4.70
N PHE A 96 15.12 5.32 -5.91
CA PHE A 96 15.53 6.22 -6.99
C PHE A 96 14.58 6.08 -8.18
N GLN A 97 14.40 7.16 -8.93
CA GLN A 97 13.50 7.22 -10.07
C GLN A 97 14.14 7.97 -11.23
N SER A 98 13.93 7.44 -12.44
CA SER A 98 14.40 8.08 -13.66
C SER A 98 13.59 9.36 -13.99
N LEU A 99 14.29 10.38 -14.51
CA LEU A 99 13.71 11.65 -14.94
C LEU A 99 13.74 11.84 -16.46
N ALA A 100 14.56 11.09 -17.19
CA ALA A 100 14.92 11.40 -18.55
C ALA A 100 14.75 10.25 -19.57
N ILE A 101 13.99 9.20 -19.25
CA ILE A 101 13.72 8.13 -20.24
C ILE A 101 12.85 8.67 -21.38
N GLY A 102 11.92 9.57 -21.07
CA GLY A 102 11.01 10.17 -22.07
C GLY A 102 9.84 9.27 -22.44
N HIS A 103 9.02 9.75 -23.37
CA HIS A 103 7.84 9.05 -23.93
C HIS A 103 6.82 8.56 -22.86
N GLY A 104 6.74 9.24 -21.73
CA GLY A 104 5.85 8.85 -20.62
C GLY A 104 6.35 7.66 -19.79
N VAL A 105 7.55 7.17 -20.05
CA VAL A 105 8.13 6.02 -19.32
C VAL A 105 8.90 6.50 -18.09
N GLY A 106 8.60 5.90 -16.94
CA GLY A 106 9.30 6.09 -15.68
C GLY A 106 9.78 4.75 -15.12
N LEU A 107 11.00 4.72 -14.62
CA LEU A 107 11.58 3.58 -13.92
C LEU A 107 11.91 3.99 -12.49
N LYS A 108 11.45 3.22 -11.51
CA LYS A 108 11.76 3.38 -10.09
C LYS A 108 12.39 2.09 -9.56
N GLY A 109 13.36 2.20 -8.68
CA GLY A 109 13.98 1.05 -8.01
C GLY A 109 14.28 1.36 -6.55
N GLY A 110 14.24 0.33 -5.70
CA GLY A 110 14.43 0.43 -4.27
C GLY A 110 13.22 -0.03 -3.49
N ARG A 111 13.02 0.51 -2.28
CA ARG A 111 11.82 0.29 -1.46
C ARG A 111 10.80 1.37 -1.72
N TYR A 112 9.62 0.98 -2.16
CA TYR A 112 8.54 1.91 -2.51
C TYR A 112 7.16 1.31 -2.21
N ARG A 113 6.16 2.18 -2.03
CA ARG A 113 4.76 1.76 -2.01
C ARG A 113 4.32 1.41 -3.42
N SER A 114 3.71 0.23 -3.58
CA SER A 114 3.22 -0.24 -4.88
C SER A 114 2.11 0.64 -5.42
N GLY A 115 2.06 0.81 -6.74
CA GLY A 115 1.05 1.59 -7.44
C GLY A 115 -0.32 0.92 -7.56
N ILE A 116 -0.58 -0.16 -6.84
CA ILE A 116 -1.88 -0.87 -6.86
C ILE A 116 -2.95 -0.08 -6.11
N GLY A 117 -4.17 -0.05 -6.66
CA GLY A 117 -5.30 0.66 -6.07
C GLY A 117 -5.15 2.18 -6.05
N TYR A 118 -5.88 2.83 -5.15
CA TYR A 118 -5.84 4.27 -4.97
C TYR A 118 -5.13 4.69 -3.69
N LEU A 119 -5.42 4.01 -2.59
CA LEU A 119 -4.93 4.41 -1.27
C LEU A 119 -3.50 3.91 -1.00
N ASN A 120 -3.07 2.82 -1.65
CA ASN A 120 -1.80 2.16 -1.35
C ASN A 120 -0.56 3.04 -1.58
N GLU A 121 -0.58 3.92 -2.57
CA GLU A 121 0.53 4.87 -2.83
C GLU A 121 0.56 6.04 -1.85
N GLN A 122 -0.48 6.21 -1.01
CA GLN A 122 -0.62 7.34 -0.10
C GLN A 122 -0.17 6.97 1.31
N HIS A 123 0.58 7.87 1.94
CA HIS A 123 0.95 7.72 3.35
C HIS A 123 -0.25 8.02 4.27
N PRO A 124 -0.33 7.41 5.45
CA PRO A 124 -1.44 7.56 6.39
C PRO A 124 -1.78 9.02 6.72
N HIS A 125 -0.79 9.88 6.85
CA HIS A 125 -0.99 11.31 7.13
C HIS A 125 -1.69 12.08 5.99
N SER A 126 -1.77 11.52 4.79
CA SER A 126 -2.46 12.11 3.64
C SER A 126 -3.84 11.48 3.34
N TRP A 127 -4.29 10.51 4.13
CA TRP A 127 -5.61 9.93 4.00
C TRP A 127 -6.72 10.89 4.46
N ASP A 128 -7.91 10.72 3.91
CA ASP A 128 -9.10 11.49 4.32
C ASP A 128 -9.76 10.92 5.60
N PHE A 129 -9.23 9.85 6.17
CA PHE A 129 -9.72 9.20 7.40
C PHE A 129 -8.58 8.96 8.39
N ALA A 130 -8.95 8.89 9.68
CA ALA A 130 -7.98 8.75 10.76
C ALA A 130 -7.33 7.35 10.82
N ASN A 131 -8.01 6.31 10.37
CA ASN A 131 -7.54 4.92 10.43
C ASN A 131 -7.63 4.27 9.05
N ALA A 132 -6.76 3.30 8.81
CA ALA A 132 -6.84 2.48 7.60
C ALA A 132 -8.19 1.80 7.46
N PRO A 133 -8.77 1.73 6.24
CA PRO A 133 -9.90 0.88 5.99
C PRO A 133 -9.60 -0.56 6.40
N LEU A 134 -10.55 -1.23 7.06
CA LEU A 134 -10.36 -2.61 7.55
C LEU A 134 -9.93 -3.58 6.45
N MET A 135 -10.29 -3.29 5.20
CA MET A 135 -9.89 -4.11 4.06
C MET A 135 -8.38 -4.04 3.78
N TYR A 136 -7.77 -2.88 3.99
CA TYR A 136 -6.31 -2.73 3.86
C TYR A 136 -5.57 -3.56 4.91
N LEU A 137 -6.03 -3.52 6.16
CA LEU A 137 -5.49 -4.37 7.22
C LEU A 137 -5.66 -5.86 6.91
N ALA A 138 -6.83 -6.27 6.39
CA ALA A 138 -7.08 -7.66 6.01
C ALA A 138 -6.22 -8.15 4.84
N MET A 139 -5.94 -7.29 3.86
CA MET A 139 -5.25 -7.64 2.62
C MET A 139 -3.73 -7.46 2.70
N PHE A 140 -3.26 -6.47 3.46
CA PHE A 140 -1.84 -6.07 3.48
C PHE A 140 -1.21 -6.08 4.88
N GLY A 141 -1.95 -6.53 5.90
CA GLY A 141 -1.43 -6.67 7.26
C GLY A 141 -1.39 -5.34 8.04
N PRO A 142 -0.65 -5.30 9.15
CA PRO A 142 -0.66 -4.18 10.10
C PRO A 142 -0.22 -2.85 9.48
N GLU A 143 0.66 -2.89 8.50
CA GLU A 143 1.13 -1.71 7.77
C GLU A 143 0.04 -1.07 6.90
N ALA A 144 -1.08 -1.77 6.69
CA ALA A 144 -2.19 -1.33 5.82
C ALA A 144 -1.73 -0.83 4.45
N SER A 145 -0.61 -1.36 3.95
CA SER A 145 -0.05 -1.01 2.65
C SER A 145 0.83 -2.14 2.12
N PHE A 146 0.88 -2.26 0.81
CA PHE A 146 1.83 -3.15 0.14
C PHE A 146 3.04 -2.33 -0.32
N ARG A 147 4.19 -2.60 0.28
CA ARG A 147 5.49 -2.04 -0.07
C ARG A 147 6.36 -3.11 -0.71
N GLU A 148 7.25 -2.71 -1.59
CA GLU A 148 8.12 -3.64 -2.31
C GLU A 148 9.57 -3.15 -2.35
N ASP A 149 10.49 -4.09 -2.14
CA ASP A 149 11.90 -3.93 -2.45
C ASP A 149 12.13 -4.49 -3.85
N GLY A 150 12.17 -3.61 -4.86
CA GLY A 150 12.11 -4.07 -6.23
C GLY A 150 12.27 -2.98 -7.28
N VAL A 151 11.69 -3.24 -8.45
CA VAL A 151 11.65 -2.31 -9.58
C VAL A 151 10.22 -2.12 -10.05
N GLN A 152 9.90 -0.89 -10.42
CA GLN A 152 8.61 -0.47 -10.96
C GLN A 152 8.84 0.23 -12.29
N LEU A 153 8.13 -0.20 -13.31
CA LEU A 153 8.02 0.47 -14.61
C LEU A 153 6.62 1.06 -14.72
N LYS A 154 6.53 2.37 -14.95
CA LYS A 154 5.27 3.07 -15.25
C LYS A 154 5.33 3.63 -16.66
N TRP A 155 4.20 3.63 -17.34
CA TRP A 155 4.01 4.26 -18.65
C TRP A 155 2.75 5.10 -18.68
N LEU A 156 2.92 6.40 -18.78
CA LEU A 156 1.84 7.33 -19.02
C LEU A 156 1.62 7.43 -20.54
N ALA A 157 0.50 6.91 -21.01
CA ALA A 157 0.15 6.89 -22.42
C ALA A 157 -0.12 8.32 -22.94
N PRO A 158 0.30 8.65 -24.17
CA PRO A 158 0.09 9.97 -24.77
C PRO A 158 -1.35 10.11 -25.29
N THR A 159 -2.33 10.04 -24.40
CA THR A 159 -3.77 10.14 -24.70
C THR A 159 -4.35 11.44 -24.13
N PRO A 160 -5.47 11.98 -24.68
CA PRO A 160 -6.12 13.16 -24.11
C PRO A 160 -6.57 12.98 -22.66
N MET A 161 -7.01 11.76 -22.31
CA MET A 161 -7.34 11.39 -20.92
C MET A 161 -6.11 10.82 -20.20
N PHE A 162 -6.08 10.92 -18.89
CA PHE A 162 -5.08 10.24 -18.07
C PHE A 162 -5.21 8.72 -18.27
N LEU A 163 -4.13 8.08 -18.70
CA LEU A 163 -4.03 6.63 -18.83
C LEU A 163 -2.62 6.18 -18.47
N GLU A 164 -2.49 5.51 -17.35
CA GLU A 164 -1.23 4.98 -16.82
C GLU A 164 -1.28 3.46 -16.72
N PHE A 165 -0.20 2.81 -17.09
CA PHE A 165 0.06 1.40 -16.85
C PHE A 165 1.31 1.26 -16.00
N GLY A 166 1.29 0.30 -15.07
CA GLY A 166 2.45 -0.03 -14.27
C GLY A 166 2.68 -1.53 -14.18
N ALA A 167 3.96 -1.90 -14.09
CA ALA A 167 4.41 -3.25 -13.84
C ALA A 167 5.52 -3.22 -12.79
N GLU A 168 5.45 -4.12 -11.82
CA GLU A 168 6.35 -4.18 -10.69
C GLU A 168 6.86 -5.60 -10.49
N ALA A 169 8.10 -5.72 -10.02
CA ALA A 169 8.70 -6.98 -9.66
C ALA A 169 9.64 -6.76 -8.47
N GLY A 170 9.53 -7.60 -7.45
CA GLY A 170 10.31 -7.41 -6.26
C GLY A 170 10.45 -8.65 -5.39
N ARG A 171 11.00 -8.45 -4.21
CA ARG A 171 11.34 -9.52 -3.25
C ARG A 171 10.11 -10.27 -2.73
N GLY A 172 8.98 -9.56 -2.55
CA GLY A 172 7.75 -10.14 -2.00
C GLY A 172 7.81 -10.37 -0.50
N ALA A 173 8.56 -9.53 0.22
CA ALA A 173 8.71 -9.64 1.67
C ALA A 173 7.49 -9.14 2.43
N SER A 174 6.77 -8.15 1.89
CA SER A 174 5.58 -7.60 2.52
C SER A 174 4.39 -8.56 2.46
N TYR A 175 3.61 -8.60 3.57
CA TYR A 175 2.36 -9.37 3.58
C TYR A 175 1.44 -8.96 2.43
N PRO A 176 0.83 -9.93 1.69
CA PRO A 176 0.66 -11.35 1.94
C PRO A 176 1.81 -12.25 1.46
N GLY A 177 2.93 -11.71 1.00
CA GLY A 177 4.16 -12.45 0.79
C GLY A 177 4.87 -12.75 2.11
N THR A 178 6.08 -13.30 1.99
CA THR A 178 6.97 -13.52 3.14
C THR A 178 8.42 -13.25 2.76
N ASP A 179 9.18 -12.70 3.68
CA ASP A 179 10.62 -12.55 3.50
C ASP A 179 11.29 -13.93 3.59
N SER A 180 11.73 -14.41 2.45
CA SER A 180 12.48 -15.65 2.36
C SER A 180 13.82 -15.41 1.70
N ASN A 181 14.87 -16.06 2.21
CA ASN A 181 16.21 -15.97 1.66
C ASN A 181 16.32 -16.82 0.38
N LYS A 182 15.75 -16.31 -0.71
CA LYS A 182 15.76 -16.99 -2.03
C LYS A 182 16.22 -16.03 -3.13
N ASN A 183 16.73 -16.61 -4.21
CA ASN A 183 16.95 -15.90 -5.45
C ASN A 183 15.63 -15.73 -6.20
N GLY A 184 15.47 -14.63 -6.95
CA GLY A 184 14.36 -14.42 -7.86
C GLY A 184 13.32 -13.46 -7.32
N VAL A 185 12.16 -13.45 -7.97
CA VAL A 185 11.06 -12.52 -7.73
C VAL A 185 10.02 -13.22 -6.85
N GLY A 186 9.70 -12.59 -5.73
CA GLY A 186 8.67 -13.06 -4.79
C GLY A 186 7.30 -12.40 -4.98
N ALA A 187 7.27 -11.24 -5.64
CA ALA A 187 6.03 -10.53 -5.95
C ALA A 187 6.04 -9.92 -7.35
N TRP A 188 4.86 -9.89 -7.96
CA TRP A 188 4.57 -9.21 -9.22
C TRP A 188 3.30 -8.37 -9.04
N ALA A 189 3.34 -7.13 -9.50
CA ALA A 189 2.14 -6.31 -9.56
C ALA A 189 1.97 -5.70 -10.94
N PHE A 190 0.72 -5.53 -11.35
CA PHE A 190 0.32 -4.81 -12.55
C PHE A 190 -0.84 -3.90 -12.20
N HIS A 191 -0.83 -2.69 -12.71
CA HIS A 191 -1.95 -1.77 -12.53
C HIS A 191 -2.21 -0.95 -13.80
N ALA A 192 -3.45 -0.56 -13.98
CA ALA A 192 -3.89 0.37 -15.00
C ALA A 192 -4.83 1.40 -14.35
N HIS A 193 -4.55 2.66 -14.57
CA HIS A 193 -5.35 3.77 -14.08
C HIS A 193 -5.80 4.63 -15.24
N LEU A 194 -7.06 5.02 -15.23
CA LEU A 194 -7.63 5.95 -16.21
C LEU A 194 -8.40 7.03 -15.48
N GLY A 195 -8.44 8.22 -16.05
CA GLY A 195 -9.16 9.33 -15.45
C GLY A 195 -9.33 10.49 -16.41
N ASP A 196 -10.30 11.34 -16.11
CA ASP A 196 -10.57 12.53 -16.92
C ASP A 196 -11.34 13.57 -16.09
N ASP A 197 -11.46 14.75 -16.65
CA ASP A 197 -12.28 15.81 -16.13
C ASP A 197 -13.62 15.87 -16.91
N LEU A 198 -14.74 15.95 -16.18
CA LEU A 198 -16.05 16.18 -16.74
C LEU A 198 -16.46 17.65 -16.51
N GLY A 199 -16.08 18.50 -17.45
CA GLY A 199 -16.20 19.94 -17.32
C GLY A 199 -15.23 20.49 -16.28
N VAL A 200 -15.53 21.65 -15.71
CA VAL A 200 -14.65 22.32 -14.73
C VAL A 200 -14.89 21.86 -13.29
N ALA A 201 -16.02 21.21 -13.03
CA ALA A 201 -16.48 20.91 -11.70
C ALA A 201 -16.22 19.47 -11.23
N ASN A 202 -15.93 18.56 -12.12
CA ASN A 202 -15.78 17.14 -11.80
C ASN A 202 -14.48 16.58 -12.35
N SER A 203 -13.82 15.73 -11.54
CA SER A 203 -12.75 14.86 -11.98
C SER A 203 -12.97 13.46 -11.46
N TRP A 204 -12.55 12.46 -12.19
CA TRP A 204 -12.65 11.08 -11.78
C TRP A 204 -11.40 10.28 -12.17
N ARG A 205 -11.15 9.22 -11.40
CA ARG A 205 -10.14 8.21 -11.68
C ARG A 205 -10.76 6.83 -11.40
N ALA A 206 -10.47 5.87 -12.26
CA ALA A 206 -10.74 4.46 -12.03
C ALA A 206 -9.46 3.65 -12.24
N GLY A 207 -9.33 2.55 -11.53
CA GLY A 207 -8.18 1.68 -11.64
C GLY A 207 -8.54 0.21 -11.52
N PHE A 208 -7.65 -0.61 -12.06
CA PHE A 208 -7.66 -2.05 -11.87
C PHE A 208 -6.24 -2.53 -11.66
N SER A 209 -6.04 -3.34 -10.62
CA SER A 209 -4.72 -3.82 -10.23
C SER A 209 -4.74 -5.31 -9.94
N TYR A 210 -3.62 -5.96 -10.19
CA TYR A 210 -3.36 -7.34 -9.86
C TYR A 210 -2.02 -7.45 -9.14
N LEU A 211 -2.02 -8.16 -8.02
CA LEU A 211 -0.85 -8.47 -7.23
C LEU A 211 -0.77 -9.98 -7.03
N ARG A 212 0.38 -10.56 -7.29
CA ARG A 212 0.72 -11.94 -6.94
C ARG A 212 1.93 -11.95 -6.03
N THR A 213 1.82 -12.63 -4.89
CA THR A 213 2.91 -12.86 -3.95
C THR A 213 3.10 -14.34 -3.68
N ALA A 214 4.34 -14.75 -3.43
CA ALA A 214 4.69 -16.07 -2.94
C ALA A 214 4.83 -16.02 -1.41
N ALA A 215 4.21 -16.96 -0.72
CA ALA A 215 4.37 -17.18 0.70
C ALA A 215 5.21 -18.43 0.94
N ASP A 216 6.23 -18.30 1.76
CA ASP A 216 7.11 -19.37 2.22
C ASP A 216 7.12 -19.31 3.74
N ASN A 217 6.44 -20.28 4.38
CA ASN A 217 6.22 -20.29 5.83
C ASN A 217 5.56 -19.01 6.38
N ARG A 218 4.51 -18.53 5.71
CA ARG A 218 3.73 -17.41 6.25
C ARG A 218 3.00 -17.85 7.51
N GLU A 219 3.40 -17.34 8.63
CA GLU A 219 2.86 -17.67 9.93
C GLU A 219 1.64 -16.81 10.29
N ALA A 220 0.68 -17.43 10.98
CA ALA A 220 -0.43 -16.75 11.59
C ALA A 220 -0.81 -17.47 12.89
N GLU A 221 -1.05 -16.71 13.94
CA GLU A 221 -1.63 -17.23 15.15
C GLU A 221 -3.14 -17.28 15.03
N LEU A 222 -3.71 -18.46 15.26
CA LEU A 222 -5.14 -18.68 15.25
C LEU A 222 -5.60 -18.99 16.67
N TYR A 223 -6.86 -18.68 16.96
CA TYR A 223 -7.45 -19.01 18.26
C TYR A 223 -8.68 -19.89 18.05
N ASP A 224 -8.82 -20.92 18.88
CA ASP A 224 -10.04 -21.71 18.89
C ASP A 224 -11.19 -20.94 19.57
N ILE A 225 -12.38 -21.55 19.61
CA ILE A 225 -13.56 -20.97 20.24
C ILE A 225 -13.37 -20.69 21.75
N ASN A 226 -12.42 -21.33 22.40
CA ASN A 226 -12.10 -21.18 23.81
C ASN A 226 -10.89 -20.23 24.03
N GLY A 227 -10.35 -19.63 22.95
CA GLY A 227 -9.19 -18.75 23.02
C GLY A 227 -7.84 -19.51 23.15
N VAL A 228 -7.80 -20.79 22.81
CA VAL A 228 -6.55 -21.58 22.83
C VAL A 228 -5.78 -21.28 21.54
N PRO A 229 -4.50 -20.84 21.62
CA PRO A 229 -3.72 -20.47 20.45
C PRO A 229 -3.27 -21.70 19.67
N ALA A 230 -3.19 -21.54 18.36
CA ALA A 230 -2.60 -22.49 17.42
C ALA A 230 -1.78 -21.73 16.37
N GLN A 231 -0.65 -22.30 15.99
CA GLN A 231 0.21 -21.75 14.95
C GLN A 231 -0.15 -22.32 13.60
N ALA A 232 -0.53 -21.47 12.67
CA ALA A 232 -0.75 -21.86 11.27
C ALA A 232 0.41 -21.37 10.41
N THR A 233 0.83 -22.21 9.46
CA THR A 233 1.90 -21.88 8.51
C THR A 233 1.40 -22.18 7.09
N PHE A 234 1.44 -21.16 6.25
CA PHE A 234 1.00 -21.26 4.85
C PHE A 234 2.18 -21.19 3.89
N ASN A 235 2.22 -22.11 2.94
CA ASN A 235 3.15 -22.17 1.82
C ASN A 235 2.37 -22.18 0.51
N GLY A 236 2.58 -21.17 -0.34
CA GLY A 236 1.82 -21.09 -1.58
C GLY A 236 1.86 -19.73 -2.24
N ASN A 237 0.82 -19.42 -3.00
CA ASN A 237 0.67 -18.15 -3.68
C ASN A 237 -0.61 -17.45 -3.26
N THR A 238 -0.51 -16.14 -3.19
CA THR A 238 -1.64 -15.23 -2.98
C THR A 238 -1.83 -14.39 -4.22
N ASP A 239 -3.01 -14.45 -4.81
CA ASP A 239 -3.45 -13.59 -5.91
C ASP A 239 -4.46 -12.57 -5.36
N THR A 240 -4.20 -11.29 -5.56
CA THR A 240 -5.08 -10.19 -5.13
C THR A 240 -5.41 -9.30 -6.32
N TRP A 241 -6.68 -9.04 -6.54
CA TRP A 241 -7.19 -8.10 -7.53
C TRP A 241 -7.86 -6.94 -6.80
N LEU A 242 -7.65 -5.75 -7.32
CA LEU A 242 -8.25 -4.53 -6.81
C LEU A 242 -8.93 -3.79 -7.95
N ALA A 243 -10.11 -3.23 -7.67
CA ALA A 243 -10.72 -2.22 -8.52
C ALA A 243 -10.96 -0.97 -7.67
N ASP A 244 -10.53 0.17 -8.15
CA ASP A 244 -10.66 1.44 -7.44
C ASP A 244 -11.42 2.47 -8.27
N PHE A 245 -12.09 3.38 -7.57
CA PHE A 245 -12.79 4.51 -8.17
C PHE A 245 -12.76 5.71 -7.23
N VAL A 246 -12.42 6.85 -7.78
CA VAL A 246 -12.43 8.14 -7.09
C VAL A 246 -13.16 9.16 -7.95
N TRP A 247 -14.07 9.89 -7.34
CA TRP A 247 -14.74 11.03 -7.95
C TRP A 247 -14.61 12.24 -7.05
N LYS A 248 -14.21 13.36 -7.62
CA LYS A 248 -14.10 14.65 -6.95
C LYS A 248 -14.98 15.65 -7.65
N TRP A 249 -15.74 16.40 -6.84
CA TRP A 249 -16.56 17.48 -7.31
C TRP A 249 -16.28 18.76 -6.54
N SER A 250 -16.20 19.87 -7.25
CA SER A 250 -16.17 21.19 -6.65
C SER A 250 -16.80 22.22 -7.57
N PRO A 251 -17.68 23.11 -7.09
CA PRO A 251 -18.21 24.20 -7.91
C PRO A 251 -17.07 25.03 -8.50
N ASP A 252 -17.21 25.39 -9.77
CA ASP A 252 -16.24 26.23 -10.50
C ASP A 252 -14.77 25.72 -10.47
N GLY A 253 -14.56 24.43 -10.18
CA GLY A 253 -13.24 23.82 -10.09
C GLY A 253 -12.40 24.27 -8.88
N ASN A 254 -13.00 24.92 -7.88
CA ASN A 254 -12.30 25.44 -6.70
C ASN A 254 -12.68 24.63 -5.44
N PRO A 255 -11.87 23.63 -5.03
CA PRO A 255 -12.16 22.77 -3.88
C PRO A 255 -12.00 23.49 -2.52
N LYS A 256 -11.51 24.72 -2.49
CA LYS A 256 -11.18 25.42 -1.25
C LYS A 256 -12.39 25.76 -0.39
N TYR A 257 -13.53 26.08 -1.02
CA TYR A 257 -14.73 26.53 -0.32
C TYR A 257 -15.80 25.44 -0.22
N GLN A 258 -15.94 24.65 -1.27
CA GLN A 258 -16.90 23.56 -1.32
C GLN A 258 -16.34 22.45 -2.18
N ASN A 259 -16.30 21.26 -1.65
CA ASN A 259 -15.89 20.07 -2.38
C ASN A 259 -16.62 18.83 -1.86
N PHE A 260 -16.68 17.83 -2.70
CA PHE A 260 -17.11 16.49 -2.35
C PHE A 260 -16.15 15.50 -2.99
N LYS A 261 -15.70 14.51 -2.21
CA LYS A 261 -14.89 13.40 -2.69
C LYS A 261 -15.58 12.10 -2.35
N PHE A 262 -15.77 11.26 -3.35
CA PHE A 262 -16.15 9.86 -3.17
C PHE A 262 -14.98 8.99 -3.58
N GLN A 263 -14.62 8.03 -2.75
CA GLN A 263 -13.62 7.02 -3.10
C GLN A 263 -14.09 5.65 -2.64
N SER A 264 -13.77 4.62 -3.41
CA SER A 264 -14.12 3.25 -3.10
C SER A 264 -13.09 2.31 -3.72
N GLU A 265 -12.78 1.24 -3.02
CA GLU A 265 -11.97 0.15 -3.55
C GLU A 265 -12.61 -1.19 -3.22
N TYR A 266 -12.54 -2.11 -4.17
CA TYR A 266 -13.03 -3.47 -4.03
C TYR A 266 -11.90 -4.45 -4.23
N PHE A 267 -11.79 -5.44 -3.33
CA PHE A 267 -10.71 -6.41 -3.26
C PHE A 267 -11.24 -7.83 -3.46
N TRP A 268 -10.51 -8.63 -4.27
CA TRP A 268 -10.62 -10.08 -4.33
C TRP A 268 -9.26 -10.66 -4.00
N ARG A 269 -9.21 -11.58 -3.09
CA ARG A 269 -7.99 -12.31 -2.75
C ARG A 269 -8.25 -13.81 -2.81
N ARG A 270 -7.27 -14.53 -3.33
CA ARG A 270 -7.24 -15.98 -3.34
C ARG A 270 -5.89 -16.46 -2.83
N ASP A 271 -5.90 -17.27 -1.79
CA ASP A 271 -4.74 -18.02 -1.33
C ASP A 271 -4.85 -19.46 -1.84
N LYS A 272 -3.79 -19.98 -2.43
CA LYS A 272 -3.69 -21.34 -2.94
C LYS A 272 -2.33 -21.95 -2.62
N GLY A 273 -2.32 -23.03 -1.87
CA GLY A 273 -1.11 -23.71 -1.42
C GLY A 273 -1.39 -24.78 -0.40
N ASP A 274 -0.45 -24.98 0.49
CA ASP A 274 -0.55 -25.91 1.60
C ASP A 274 -0.57 -25.14 2.93
N LEU A 275 -1.44 -25.57 3.83
CA LEU A 275 -1.54 -25.08 5.19
C LEU A 275 -1.14 -26.19 6.14
N SER A 276 -0.22 -25.90 7.04
CA SER A 276 0.07 -26.73 8.20
C SER A 276 -0.35 -25.97 9.48
N CYS A 277 -0.82 -26.68 10.45
CA CYS A 277 -1.31 -26.12 11.68
C CYS A 277 -0.86 -26.98 12.86
N THR A 278 -0.31 -26.33 13.90
CA THR A 278 0.14 -26.98 15.14
C THR A 278 -0.45 -26.21 16.32
N GLY A 279 -0.91 -26.91 17.34
CA GLY A 279 -1.43 -26.26 18.55
C GLY A 279 -2.24 -27.18 19.45
N LEU A 280 -2.52 -26.67 20.64
CA LEU A 280 -3.43 -27.30 21.59
C LEU A 280 -4.83 -26.75 21.33
N GLY A 281 -5.82 -27.62 21.19
CA GLY A 281 -7.21 -27.21 21.00
C GLY A 281 -7.76 -27.50 19.61
N THR A 282 -8.93 -26.93 19.33
CA THR A 282 -9.74 -27.26 18.14
C THR A 282 -9.48 -26.37 16.93
N ALA A 283 -8.55 -25.39 17.02
CA ALA A 283 -8.28 -24.46 15.95
C ALA A 283 -7.72 -25.13 14.69
N CYS A 284 -6.92 -26.19 14.86
CA CYS A 284 -6.29 -26.94 13.77
C CYS A 284 -6.90 -28.32 13.60
N ASP A 285 -6.94 -29.11 14.68
CA ASP A 285 -7.53 -30.45 14.70
C ASP A 285 -8.23 -30.71 16.04
N PRO A 286 -9.55 -30.93 16.03
CA PRO A 286 -10.30 -31.24 17.25
C PRO A 286 -9.95 -32.59 17.87
N LEU A 287 -9.27 -33.47 17.13
CA LEU A 287 -9.01 -34.86 17.54
C LEU A 287 -7.57 -35.10 17.97
N ALA A 288 -6.62 -34.28 17.58
CA ALA A 288 -5.19 -34.50 17.80
C ALA A 288 -4.52 -33.28 18.41
N ALA A 289 -4.69 -33.09 19.72
CA ALA A 289 -4.03 -32.00 20.45
C ALA A 289 -2.50 -32.16 20.38
N GLY A 290 -1.84 -31.15 19.82
CA GLY A 290 -0.38 -31.08 19.71
C GLY A 290 0.22 -31.70 18.43
N ASP A 291 -0.54 -32.33 17.59
CA ASP A 291 -0.08 -32.87 16.31
C ASP A 291 -0.17 -31.79 15.20
N ALA A 292 0.76 -31.85 14.24
CA ALA A 292 0.72 -31.02 13.06
C ALA A 292 -0.28 -31.58 12.05
N VAL A 293 -1.21 -30.76 11.62
CA VAL A 293 -2.14 -31.09 10.53
C VAL A 293 -1.74 -30.30 9.29
N SER A 294 -1.60 -30.97 8.16
CA SER A 294 -1.29 -30.31 6.88
C SER A 294 -2.27 -30.74 5.80
N GLY A 295 -2.55 -29.82 4.89
CA GLY A 295 -3.44 -30.11 3.76
C GLY A 295 -3.51 -28.97 2.76
N ASN A 296 -4.14 -29.26 1.62
CA ASN A 296 -4.40 -28.29 0.59
C ASN A 296 -5.29 -27.16 1.10
N TYR A 297 -4.84 -25.95 0.88
CA TYR A 297 -5.54 -24.75 1.29
C TYR A 297 -5.91 -23.88 0.07
N ASN A 298 -7.17 -23.53 -0.04
CA ASN A 298 -7.67 -22.70 -1.11
C ASN A 298 -8.79 -21.83 -0.55
N THR A 299 -8.47 -20.58 -0.23
CA THR A 299 -9.44 -19.62 0.30
C THR A 299 -9.70 -18.49 -0.68
N ARG A 300 -10.82 -17.81 -0.46
CA ARG A 300 -11.21 -16.60 -1.17
C ARG A 300 -11.74 -15.59 -0.17
N GLN A 301 -11.20 -14.40 -0.24
CA GLN A 301 -11.65 -13.24 0.55
C GLN A 301 -12.12 -12.15 -0.40
N ARG A 302 -13.11 -11.39 0.02
CA ARG A 302 -13.61 -10.22 -0.70
C ARG A 302 -13.95 -9.15 0.31
N GLY A 303 -13.81 -7.91 -0.10
CA GLY A 303 -14.24 -6.80 0.69
C GLY A 303 -14.11 -5.50 -0.05
N TRP A 304 -14.68 -4.46 0.52
CA TRP A 304 -14.70 -3.15 -0.05
C TRP A 304 -14.81 -2.08 1.03
N TYR A 305 -14.45 -0.88 0.68
CA TYR A 305 -14.79 0.31 1.44
C TYR A 305 -15.25 1.42 0.47
N ALA A 306 -15.99 2.35 1.02
CA ALA A 306 -16.38 3.57 0.35
C ALA A 306 -16.49 4.70 1.37
#